data_e08a5e236ac69cbfc9d7425d40fe9db6
#
_entry.id   e08a5e236ac69cbfc9d7425d40fe9db6
#
_cell.length_a   1.000
_cell.length_b   1.000
_cell.length_c   1.000
_cell.angle_alpha   90.00
_cell.angle_beta   90.00
_cell.angle_gamma   90.00
#
_symmetry.space_group_name_H-M   'P 1'
#
loop_
_entity.id
_entity.type
_entity.pdbx_description
1 polymer ?
#
loop_
_entity_poly.entity_id
_entity_poly.type
_entity_poly.pdbx_seq_one_letter_code
_entity_poly.pdbx_strand_id
1 'polypeptide(L)'
;MKNKTIITALTVIIASLITYFFVSIKKEYPQLYNIENDVISSVNKVNGLKIIPKIETLEDGKIKILTFNKVSNSISNAVKYANYLWKNEGYYIITNNNFGKENGKVELAKNSSENGKILKVNVNCYTNDSFSVVISLINGSLLLKNNISNN
;
A
#
# COMPACT_ATOMS: atom_id res chain seq x y z
N MET A 1 -52.36 -18.82 -20.04
CA MET A 1 -50.98 -19.01 -20.51
C MET A 1 -50.13 -17.74 -20.45
N LYS A 2 -50.61 -16.56 -20.75
CA LYS A 2 -49.85 -15.27 -20.77
C LYS A 2 -49.10 -14.92 -19.45
N ASN A 3 -49.68 -15.18 -18.28
CA ASN A 3 -49.09 -14.82 -17.00
C ASN A 3 -47.83 -15.66 -16.64
N LYS A 4 -47.74 -16.93 -17.03
CA LYS A 4 -46.56 -17.77 -16.78
C LYS A 4 -45.35 -17.28 -17.58
N THR A 5 -45.55 -16.87 -18.83
CA THR A 5 -44.45 -16.36 -19.68
C THR A 5 -43.90 -15.04 -19.16
N ILE A 6 -44.77 -14.15 -18.65
CA ILE A 6 -44.33 -12.87 -18.05
C ILE A 6 -43.51 -13.11 -16.76
N ILE A 7 -43.97 -14.01 -15.90
CA ILE A 7 -43.22 -14.35 -14.65
C ILE A 7 -41.85 -14.93 -14.98
N THR A 8 -41.78 -15.85 -15.95
CA THR A 8 -40.50 -16.44 -16.36
C THR A 8 -39.52 -15.38 -16.93
N ALA A 9 -40.02 -14.48 -17.78
CA ALA A 9 -39.20 -13.39 -18.33
C ALA A 9 -38.69 -12.45 -17.23
N LEU A 10 -39.52 -12.11 -16.26
CA LEU A 10 -39.14 -11.24 -15.13
C LEU A 10 -38.07 -11.89 -14.26
N THR A 11 -38.18 -13.21 -13.99
CA THR A 11 -37.23 -13.96 -13.21
C THR A 11 -35.85 -14.03 -13.90
N VAL A 12 -35.81 -14.20 -15.23
CA VAL A 12 -34.57 -14.21 -16.00
C VAL A 12 -33.88 -12.82 -15.99
N ILE A 13 -34.66 -11.74 -16.09
CA ILE A 13 -34.13 -10.38 -16.03
C ILE A 13 -33.54 -10.08 -14.66
N ILE A 14 -34.25 -10.43 -13.59
CA ILE A 14 -33.74 -10.24 -12.22
C ILE A 14 -32.49 -11.06 -11.99
N ALA A 15 -32.43 -12.33 -12.39
CA ALA A 15 -31.27 -13.18 -12.26
C ALA A 15 -30.06 -12.62 -13.05
N SER A 16 -30.27 -12.12 -14.26
CA SER A 16 -29.20 -11.50 -15.06
C SER A 16 -28.69 -10.19 -14.47
N LEU A 17 -29.57 -9.35 -13.90
CA LEU A 17 -29.19 -8.13 -13.19
C LEU A 17 -28.38 -8.45 -11.92
N ILE A 18 -28.78 -9.44 -11.14
CA ILE A 18 -28.06 -9.89 -9.95
C ILE A 18 -26.68 -10.41 -10.35
N THR A 19 -26.60 -11.26 -11.38
CA THR A 19 -25.32 -11.79 -11.88
C THR A 19 -24.41 -10.66 -12.40
N TYR A 20 -24.96 -9.70 -13.13
CA TYR A 20 -24.23 -8.52 -13.59
C TYR A 20 -23.70 -7.67 -12.44
N PHE A 21 -24.49 -7.47 -11.38
CA PHE A 21 -24.07 -6.73 -10.19
C PHE A 21 -22.94 -7.45 -9.44
N PHE A 22 -23.03 -8.77 -9.27
CA PHE A 22 -21.96 -9.57 -8.63
C PHE A 22 -20.68 -9.65 -9.46
N VAL A 23 -20.77 -9.70 -10.77
CA VAL A 23 -19.61 -9.72 -11.68
C VAL A 23 -18.93 -8.34 -11.76
N SER A 24 -19.71 -7.25 -11.62
CA SER A 24 -19.18 -5.88 -11.72
C SER A 24 -18.41 -5.39 -10.50
N ILE A 25 -18.53 -6.05 -9.33
CA ILE A 25 -17.77 -5.72 -8.15
C ILE A 25 -16.46 -6.53 -8.15
N LYS A 26 -15.60 -6.33 -9.15
CA LYS A 26 -14.20 -6.71 -9.02
C LYS A 26 -13.57 -5.81 -7.97
N LYS A 27 -13.31 -6.34 -6.78
CA LYS A 27 -12.48 -5.66 -5.79
C LYS A 27 -11.10 -5.46 -6.41
N GLU A 28 -10.83 -4.25 -6.87
CA GLU A 28 -9.48 -3.90 -7.30
C GLU A 28 -8.63 -3.68 -6.05
N TYR A 29 -7.58 -4.48 -5.94
CA TYR A 29 -6.59 -4.31 -4.89
C TYR A 29 -5.54 -3.32 -5.39
N PRO A 30 -5.24 -2.25 -4.64
CA PRO A 30 -4.31 -1.23 -5.10
C PRO A 30 -2.96 -1.86 -5.43
N GLN A 31 -2.43 -1.56 -6.61
CA GLN A 31 -1.12 -2.01 -7.08
C GLN A 31 -0.05 -0.95 -6.84
N LEU A 32 -0.45 0.31 -6.77
CA LEU A 32 0.40 1.46 -6.57
C LEU A 32 -0.24 2.41 -5.55
N TYR A 33 0.58 3.16 -4.85
CA TYR A 33 0.18 4.30 -4.04
C TYR A 33 0.76 5.56 -4.67
N ASN A 34 -0.10 6.57 -4.86
CA ASN A 34 0.30 7.87 -5.37
C ASN A 34 0.34 8.87 -4.22
N ILE A 35 1.36 9.70 -4.18
CA ILE A 35 1.47 10.86 -3.30
C ILE A 35 2.05 12.01 -4.12
N GLU A 36 1.23 13.01 -4.41
CA GLU A 36 1.53 14.03 -5.41
C GLU A 36 2.06 13.41 -6.71
N ASN A 37 3.28 13.73 -7.14
CA ASN A 37 3.89 13.23 -8.36
C ASN A 37 4.68 11.92 -8.17
N ASP A 38 4.78 11.41 -6.96
CA ASP A 38 5.50 10.17 -6.65
C ASP A 38 4.58 8.94 -6.67
N VAL A 39 5.15 7.85 -7.13
CA VAL A 39 4.47 6.54 -7.20
C VAL A 39 5.29 5.50 -6.44
N ILE A 40 4.63 4.71 -5.62
CA ILE A 40 5.22 3.66 -4.79
C ILE A 40 4.50 2.35 -5.04
N SER A 41 5.22 1.25 -5.20
CA SER A 41 4.59 -0.07 -5.27
C SER A 41 3.80 -0.36 -4.00
N SER A 42 2.60 -0.90 -4.16
CA SER A 42 1.77 -1.24 -3.02
C SER A 42 2.24 -2.50 -2.30
N VAL A 43 1.82 -2.66 -1.06
CA VAL A 43 2.00 -3.91 -0.31
C VAL A 43 1.38 -5.10 -1.05
N ASN A 44 0.22 -4.90 -1.68
CA ASN A 44 -0.44 -5.96 -2.44
C ASN A 44 0.40 -6.44 -3.62
N LYS A 45 0.98 -5.50 -4.39
CA LYS A 45 1.86 -5.82 -5.52
C LYS A 45 3.10 -6.58 -5.07
N VAL A 46 3.77 -6.06 -4.04
CA VAL A 46 5.05 -6.61 -3.56
C VAL A 46 4.88 -7.97 -2.89
N ASN A 47 3.84 -8.12 -2.09
CA ASN A 47 3.64 -9.31 -1.26
C ASN A 47 2.68 -10.34 -1.87
N GLY A 48 1.99 -9.99 -2.96
CA GLY A 48 0.94 -10.82 -3.55
C GLY A 48 -0.32 -10.90 -2.70
N LEU A 49 -0.55 -9.90 -1.84
CA LEU A 49 -1.74 -9.84 -0.98
C LEU A 49 -2.95 -9.35 -1.77
N LYS A 50 -4.13 -9.73 -1.29
CA LYS A 50 -5.42 -9.26 -1.81
C LYS A 50 -6.20 -8.59 -0.69
N ILE A 51 -5.66 -7.48 -0.17
CA ILE A 51 -6.18 -6.77 0.99
C ILE A 51 -6.43 -5.31 0.60
N ILE A 52 -7.56 -4.77 1.04
CA ILE A 52 -7.84 -3.34 0.95
C ILE A 52 -7.48 -2.75 2.31
N PRO A 53 -6.40 -1.95 2.42
CA PRO A 53 -6.04 -1.29 3.66
C PRO A 53 -7.07 -0.21 3.99
N LYS A 54 -7.24 0.10 5.28
CA LYS A 54 -7.85 1.37 5.67
C LYS A 54 -6.88 2.48 5.30
N ILE A 55 -7.35 3.46 4.53
CA ILE A 55 -6.53 4.59 4.07
C ILE A 55 -7.04 5.86 4.73
N GLU A 56 -6.15 6.58 5.38
CA GLU A 56 -6.36 7.93 5.88
C GLU A 56 -5.39 8.86 5.14
N THR A 57 -5.90 10.02 4.73
CA THR A 57 -5.09 11.04 4.03
C THR A 57 -5.13 12.32 4.83
N LEU A 58 -3.97 12.87 5.12
CA LEU A 58 -3.77 14.06 5.93
C LEU A 58 -2.96 15.10 5.15
N GLU A 59 -2.97 16.35 5.63
CA GLU A 59 -2.18 17.46 5.10
C GLU A 59 -2.32 17.62 3.57
N ASP A 60 -3.58 17.76 3.11
CA ASP A 60 -3.91 17.96 1.70
C ASP A 60 -3.28 16.93 0.74
N GLY A 61 -3.17 15.69 1.19
CA GLY A 61 -2.64 14.60 0.39
C GLY A 61 -1.17 14.27 0.60
N LYS A 62 -0.45 15.06 1.40
CA LYS A 62 1.00 14.87 1.65
C LYS A 62 1.33 13.72 2.59
N ILE A 63 0.36 13.25 3.36
CA ILE A 63 0.52 12.10 4.24
C ILE A 63 -0.57 11.09 3.96
N LYS A 64 -0.20 9.84 3.74
CA LYS A 64 -1.11 8.70 3.63
C LYS A 64 -0.77 7.65 4.66
N ILE A 65 -1.75 7.26 5.44
CA ILE A 65 -1.64 6.19 6.43
C ILE A 65 -2.46 5.00 5.92
N LEU A 66 -1.77 3.87 5.71
CA LEU A 66 -2.34 2.64 5.24
C LEU A 66 -2.29 1.61 6.37
N THR A 67 -3.43 1.23 6.91
CA THR A 67 -3.52 0.25 7.99
C THR A 67 -4.01 -1.08 7.45
N PHE A 68 -3.24 -2.12 7.72
CA PHE A 68 -3.51 -3.50 7.33
C PHE A 68 -3.87 -4.30 8.59
N ASN A 69 -5.10 -4.76 8.67
CA ASN A 69 -5.60 -5.57 9.78
C ASN A 69 -5.97 -6.97 9.31
N LYS A 70 -5.93 -7.95 10.22
CA LYS A 70 -6.25 -9.35 9.95
C LYS A 70 -5.38 -9.95 8.82
N VAL A 71 -4.10 -9.62 8.85
CA VAL A 71 -3.10 -10.09 7.88
C VAL A 71 -2.28 -11.20 8.52
N SER A 72 -2.45 -12.42 8.08
CA SER A 72 -1.61 -13.53 8.53
C SER A 72 -0.13 -13.21 8.28
N ASN A 73 0.72 -13.49 9.26
CA ASN A 73 2.17 -13.21 9.20
C ASN A 73 2.47 -11.74 8.89
N SER A 74 1.74 -10.82 9.51
CA SER A 74 1.83 -9.37 9.25
C SER A 74 3.24 -8.82 9.35
N ILE A 75 4.01 -9.26 10.37
CA ILE A 75 5.41 -8.85 10.58
C ILE A 75 6.27 -9.27 9.37
N SER A 76 6.16 -10.52 8.92
CA SER A 76 6.89 -11.00 7.75
C SER A 76 6.51 -10.23 6.48
N ASN A 77 5.23 -9.90 6.32
CA ASN A 77 4.74 -9.09 5.20
C ASN A 77 5.28 -7.66 5.26
N ALA A 78 5.33 -7.03 6.43
CA ALA A 78 5.91 -5.71 6.64
C ALA A 78 7.40 -5.70 6.28
N VAL A 79 8.16 -6.70 6.76
CA VAL A 79 9.60 -6.85 6.48
C VAL A 79 9.85 -7.06 4.98
N LYS A 80 9.08 -7.92 4.32
CA LYS A 80 9.19 -8.15 2.88
C LYS A 80 8.97 -6.86 2.09
N TYR A 81 7.95 -6.09 2.47
CA TYR A 81 7.63 -4.83 1.82
C TYR A 81 8.75 -3.80 1.98
N ALA A 82 9.23 -3.57 3.20
CA ALA A 82 10.31 -2.62 3.45
C ALA A 82 11.61 -3.01 2.72
N ASN A 83 11.95 -4.29 2.73
CA ASN A 83 13.11 -4.80 1.99
C ASN A 83 12.98 -4.58 0.48
N TYR A 84 11.77 -4.72 -0.06
CA TYR A 84 11.53 -4.45 -1.48
C TYR A 84 11.77 -2.97 -1.81
N LEU A 85 11.23 -2.04 -1.02
CA LEU A 85 11.45 -0.61 -1.22
C LEU A 85 12.94 -0.26 -1.18
N TRP A 86 13.66 -0.80 -0.19
CA TRP A 86 15.10 -0.59 -0.07
C TRP A 86 15.89 -1.13 -1.26
N LYS A 87 15.65 -2.37 -1.65
CA LYS A 87 16.46 -3.05 -2.67
C LYS A 87 16.08 -2.71 -4.11
N ASN A 88 14.81 -2.39 -4.36
CA ASN A 88 14.26 -2.30 -5.71
C ASN A 88 13.75 -0.92 -6.09
N GLU A 89 13.43 -0.06 -5.13
CA GLU A 89 12.86 1.28 -5.41
C GLU A 89 13.76 2.44 -4.98
N GLY A 90 15.02 2.16 -4.62
CA GLY A 90 16.03 3.19 -4.34
C GLY A 90 15.84 3.92 -3.01
N TYR A 91 15.14 3.31 -2.04
CA TYR A 91 15.02 3.87 -0.70
C TYR A 91 16.27 3.55 0.13
N TYR A 92 16.59 4.45 1.07
CA TYR A 92 17.62 4.27 2.09
C TYR A 92 16.95 4.06 3.44
N ILE A 93 17.50 3.17 4.25
CA ILE A 93 17.07 2.98 5.64
C ILE A 93 17.63 4.13 6.46
N ILE A 94 16.74 4.94 7.04
CA ILE A 94 17.08 6.08 7.91
C ILE A 94 17.16 5.62 9.36
N THR A 95 16.15 4.90 9.83
CA THR A 95 16.13 4.32 11.17
C THR A 95 15.57 2.91 11.15
N ASN A 96 16.04 2.09 12.10
CA ASN A 96 15.54 0.74 12.32
C ASN A 96 15.45 0.49 13.84
N ASN A 97 14.22 0.46 14.35
CA ASN A 97 13.94 0.23 15.76
C ASN A 97 13.23 -1.13 15.91
N ASN A 98 14.00 -2.18 16.18
CA ASN A 98 13.50 -3.55 16.36
C ASN A 98 12.59 -4.05 15.22
N PHE A 99 12.79 -3.55 14.00
CA PHE A 99 11.97 -3.94 12.86
C PHE A 99 12.07 -5.44 12.59
N GLY A 100 10.94 -6.07 12.33
CA GLY A 100 10.83 -7.53 12.25
C GLY A 100 10.39 -8.19 13.56
N LYS A 101 10.11 -7.40 14.59
CA LYS A 101 9.49 -7.83 15.85
C LYS A 101 8.19 -7.06 16.07
N GLU A 102 7.38 -7.50 17.04
CA GLU A 102 6.22 -6.75 17.50
C GLU A 102 6.64 -5.36 17.98
N ASN A 103 5.83 -4.36 17.67
CA ASN A 103 6.08 -2.94 17.94
C ASN A 103 7.38 -2.40 17.33
N GLY A 104 7.96 -3.14 16.37
CA GLY A 104 9.12 -2.69 15.62
C GLY A 104 8.74 -1.74 14.48
N LYS A 105 9.67 -0.86 14.11
CA LYS A 105 9.48 0.08 13.00
C LYS A 105 10.75 0.29 12.20
N VAL A 106 10.59 0.56 10.92
CA VAL A 106 11.64 1.03 10.03
C VAL A 106 11.18 2.29 9.32
N GLU A 107 12.08 3.23 9.17
CA GLU A 107 11.91 4.42 8.37
C GLU A 107 12.82 4.34 7.16
N LEU A 108 12.23 4.51 5.99
CA LEU A 108 12.92 4.56 4.71
C LEU A 108 12.66 5.92 4.06
N ALA A 109 13.64 6.39 3.28
CA ALA A 109 13.45 7.61 2.51
C ALA A 109 14.24 7.57 1.20
N LYS A 110 13.75 8.33 0.21
CA LYS A 110 14.47 8.67 -1.02
C LYS A 110 14.15 10.11 -1.41
N ASN A 111 14.96 10.71 -2.28
CA ASN A 111 14.57 11.98 -2.87
C ASN A 111 13.29 11.78 -3.70
N SER A 112 12.36 12.72 -3.56
CA SER A 112 11.13 12.77 -4.35
C SER A 112 11.43 13.12 -5.79
N SER A 113 10.48 12.83 -6.70
CA SER A 113 10.47 13.38 -8.06
C SER A 113 10.32 14.91 -8.06
N GLU A 114 9.75 15.47 -6.98
CA GLU A 114 9.68 16.90 -6.79
C GLU A 114 10.97 17.45 -6.17
N ASN A 115 11.50 18.50 -6.80
CA ASN A 115 12.74 19.11 -6.34
C ASN A 115 12.60 19.68 -4.92
N GLY A 116 13.60 19.44 -4.06
CA GLY A 116 13.60 19.92 -2.68
C GLY A 116 12.66 19.17 -1.74
N LYS A 117 12.17 17.99 -2.13
CA LYS A 117 11.33 17.12 -1.28
C LYS A 117 11.92 15.73 -1.11
N ILE A 118 11.59 15.11 0.00
CA ILE A 118 11.94 13.74 0.38
C ILE A 118 10.66 12.93 0.51
N LEU A 119 10.62 11.79 -0.16
CA LEU A 119 9.59 10.78 0.01
C LEU A 119 10.00 9.81 1.11
N LYS A 120 9.23 9.81 2.20
CA LYS A 120 9.50 9.04 3.41
C LYS A 120 8.44 7.97 3.60
N VAL A 121 8.87 6.77 3.95
CA VAL A 121 7.99 5.63 4.23
C VAL A 121 8.34 5.04 5.59
N ASN A 122 7.37 5.05 6.51
CA ASN A 122 7.48 4.37 7.80
C ASN A 122 6.66 3.07 7.73
N VAL A 123 7.28 1.95 8.02
CA VAL A 123 6.60 0.67 8.16
C VAL A 123 6.63 0.28 9.64
N ASN A 124 5.45 0.17 10.24
CA ASN A 124 5.29 -0.14 11.67
C ASN A 124 4.63 -1.50 11.82
N CYS A 125 5.30 -2.41 12.52
CA CYS A 125 4.74 -3.69 12.94
C CYS A 125 4.03 -3.48 14.28
N TYR A 126 2.81 -4.00 14.42
CA TYR A 126 2.07 -3.93 15.71
C TYR A 126 2.04 -5.31 16.36
N THR A 127 1.13 -6.15 15.94
CA THR A 127 0.92 -7.51 16.41
C THR A 127 1.10 -8.50 15.27
N ASN A 128 0.89 -9.78 15.54
CA ASN A 128 1.04 -10.83 14.52
C ASN A 128 0.02 -10.75 13.37
N ASP A 129 -0.99 -9.88 13.47
CA ASP A 129 -2.05 -9.78 12.46
C ASP A 129 -2.25 -8.36 11.89
N SER A 130 -1.42 -7.40 12.30
CA SER A 130 -1.56 -6.01 11.84
C SER A 130 -0.24 -5.27 11.70
N PHE A 131 -0.18 -4.37 10.71
CA PHE A 131 0.91 -3.42 10.49
C PHE A 131 0.39 -2.18 9.76
N SER A 132 1.18 -1.11 9.73
CA SER A 132 0.86 0.07 8.94
C SER A 132 2.02 0.53 8.08
N VAL A 133 1.67 1.25 7.02
CA VAL A 133 2.60 1.97 6.16
C VAL A 133 2.18 3.42 6.15
N VAL A 134 3.06 4.32 6.58
CA VAL A 134 2.85 5.76 6.52
C VAL A 134 3.75 6.32 5.45
N ILE A 135 3.16 6.92 4.44
CA ILE A 135 3.87 7.57 3.33
C ILE A 135 3.73 9.07 3.53
N SER A 136 4.82 9.80 3.50
CA SER A 136 4.82 11.25 3.65
C SER A 136 5.80 11.92 2.69
N LEU A 137 5.40 13.11 2.22
CA LEU A 137 6.24 13.98 1.42
C LEU A 137 6.63 15.18 2.28
N ILE A 138 7.92 15.35 2.53
CA ILE A 138 8.46 16.40 3.39
C ILE A 138 9.49 17.26 2.65
N ASN A 139 9.67 18.50 3.07
CA ASN A 139 10.69 19.37 2.52
C ASN A 139 12.09 18.89 2.94
N GLY A 140 13.04 18.92 2.01
CA GLY A 140 14.41 18.51 2.25
C GLY A 140 15.05 17.82 1.05
N SER A 141 16.29 17.39 1.22
CA SER A 141 17.01 16.55 0.28
C SER A 141 17.89 15.57 1.03
N LEU A 142 17.96 14.32 0.58
CA LEU A 142 18.93 13.35 1.09
C LEU A 142 20.28 13.65 0.44
N LEU A 143 21.24 14.05 1.25
CA LEU A 143 22.63 14.10 0.84
C LEU A 143 23.19 12.68 0.85
N LEU A 144 23.25 12.05 -0.30
CA LEU A 144 23.96 10.78 -0.43
C LEU A 144 25.44 11.10 -0.23
N LYS A 145 26.04 10.58 0.86
CA LYS A 145 27.49 10.55 0.95
C LYS A 145 27.97 9.73 -0.24
N ASN A 146 28.47 10.40 -1.28
CA ASN A 146 29.27 9.73 -2.28
C ASN A 146 30.38 9.03 -1.52
N ASN A 147 30.42 7.70 -1.56
CA ASN A 147 31.59 6.97 -1.17
C ASN A 147 32.71 7.49 -2.06
N ILE A 148 33.50 8.43 -1.54
CA ILE A 148 34.78 8.75 -2.12
C ILE A 148 35.58 7.46 -1.94
N SER A 149 35.68 6.69 -3.00
CA SER A 149 36.62 5.61 -3.12
C SER A 149 38.01 6.23 -2.97
N ASN A 150 38.57 6.14 -1.78
CA ASN A 150 39.99 6.37 -1.63
C ASN A 150 40.69 5.23 -2.38
N ASN A 151 41.35 5.59 -3.47
CA ASN A 151 42.36 4.81 -4.14
C ASN A 151 43.52 4.49 -3.18
#